data_a6cdfeecb53cbbb9ad9c76d648567ad9
#
_entry.id   a6cdfeecb53cbbb9ad9c76d648567ad9
#
_cell.length_a   1.000
_cell.length_b   1.000
_cell.length_c   1.000
_cell.angle_alpha   90.00
_cell.angle_beta   90.00
_cell.angle_gamma   90.00
#
_symmetry.space_group_name_H-M   'P 1'
#
loop_
_entity.id
_entity.type
_entity.pdbx_description
1 polymer ?
#
loop_
_entity_poly.entity_id
_entity_poly.type
_entity_poly.pdbx_seq_one_letter_code
_entity_poly.pdbx_strand_id
1 'polypeptide(L)'
;MPNKLPKFFDKHKICVICEGNGNITARYQDRYQNGADEFVLVFCDTEKKPYEQYEDIKRKINEFHGVDNAADEVIMFGNPCTMQIISKHWTDENLKSPAKPVNAPLIKEYTGVENYKGRSDQIQEVMEHVTEENYVDMCHRVRKLESDDSVTGSSNFGKFIKLFESDDSGWIEEINGTLEM
;
A
#
# COMPACT_ATOMS: atom_id res chain seq x y z
N MET A 1 2.39 4.16 26.81
CA MET A 1 1.34 3.23 26.33
C MET A 1 1.99 2.25 25.38
N PRO A 2 1.67 0.95 25.44
CA PRO A 2 2.28 0.01 24.51
C PRO A 2 1.91 0.36 23.08
N ASN A 3 2.92 0.41 22.19
CA ASN A 3 2.73 0.57 20.76
C ASN A 3 1.80 -0.54 20.27
N LYS A 4 0.63 -0.17 19.73
CA LYS A 4 -0.33 -1.14 19.19
C LYS A 4 -0.10 -1.44 17.70
N LEU A 5 1.07 -1.14 17.17
CA LEU A 5 1.45 -1.68 15.88
C LEU A 5 1.38 -3.21 15.95
N PRO A 6 0.96 -3.86 14.87
CA PRO A 6 0.96 -5.33 14.82
C PRO A 6 2.30 -5.89 15.25
N LYS A 7 2.28 -6.95 16.07
CA LYS A 7 3.49 -7.65 16.57
C LYS A 7 4.42 -8.12 15.43
N PHE A 8 3.89 -8.23 14.23
CA PHE A 8 4.66 -8.50 13.03
C PHE A 8 5.83 -7.52 12.86
N PHE A 9 5.60 -6.22 13.05
CA PHE A 9 6.64 -5.19 12.91
C PHE A 9 7.70 -5.22 14.02
N ASP A 10 7.40 -5.84 15.16
CA ASP A 10 8.38 -6.05 16.22
C ASP A 10 9.32 -7.24 15.93
N LYS A 11 8.85 -8.21 15.12
CA LYS A 11 9.57 -9.45 14.80
C LYS A 11 10.39 -9.35 13.50
N HIS A 12 10.01 -8.46 12.58
CA HIS A 12 10.60 -8.37 11.26
C HIS A 12 11.23 -7.00 11.01
N LYS A 13 12.41 -7.00 10.40
CA LYS A 13 13.05 -5.76 9.96
C LYS A 13 12.41 -5.29 8.66
N ILE A 14 11.74 -4.15 8.71
CA ILE A 14 11.12 -3.54 7.53
C ILE A 14 12.10 -2.60 6.84
N CYS A 15 12.29 -2.81 5.55
CA CYS A 15 13.05 -1.93 4.68
C CYS A 15 12.09 -1.31 3.64
N VAL A 16 11.89 0.00 3.70
CA VAL A 16 11.05 0.72 2.74
C VAL A 16 11.93 1.36 1.68
N ILE A 17 11.68 1.04 0.41
CA ILE A 17 12.37 1.59 -0.74
C ILE A 17 11.36 2.36 -1.58
N CYS A 18 11.62 3.66 -1.80
CA CYS A 18 10.77 4.49 -2.63
C CYS A 18 11.36 4.56 -4.05
N GLU A 19 10.62 4.06 -5.03
CA GLU A 19 10.98 4.13 -6.43
C GLU A 19 10.06 5.11 -7.17
N GLY A 20 10.69 6.21 -7.61
CA GLY A 20 10.07 7.14 -8.53
C GLY A 20 10.34 6.81 -9.97
N ASN A 21 9.94 7.15 -11.00
CA ASN A 21 10.42 6.98 -12.38
C ASN A 21 10.33 5.56 -12.97
N GLY A 22 9.40 4.74 -12.49
CA GLY A 22 9.03 3.52 -13.19
C GLY A 22 9.99 2.34 -13.05
N ASN A 23 10.71 2.25 -11.96
CA ASN A 23 11.62 1.15 -11.68
C ASN A 23 11.09 0.13 -10.66
N ILE A 24 9.78 0.14 -10.37
CA ILE A 24 9.18 -0.71 -9.34
C ILE A 24 9.46 -2.18 -9.62
N THR A 25 9.15 -2.64 -10.83
CA THR A 25 9.36 -4.04 -11.22
C THR A 25 10.82 -4.46 -11.24
N ALA A 26 11.70 -3.62 -11.76
CA ALA A 26 13.13 -3.91 -11.77
C ALA A 26 13.69 -4.01 -10.36
N ARG A 27 13.26 -3.13 -9.45
CA ARG A 27 13.64 -3.18 -8.05
C ARG A 27 13.07 -4.40 -7.33
N TYR A 28 11.82 -4.74 -7.60
CA TYR A 28 11.19 -5.95 -7.06
C TYR A 28 11.98 -7.21 -7.43
N GLN A 29 12.30 -7.37 -8.72
CA GLN A 29 13.05 -8.51 -9.23
C GLN A 29 14.47 -8.58 -8.65
N ASP A 30 15.19 -7.44 -8.58
CA ASP A 30 16.52 -7.35 -7.99
C ASP A 30 16.52 -7.83 -6.53
N ARG A 31 15.56 -7.37 -5.72
CA ARG A 31 15.44 -7.77 -4.31
C ARG A 31 15.14 -9.26 -4.15
N TYR A 32 14.30 -9.78 -5.00
CA TYR A 32 13.92 -11.20 -4.99
C TYR A 32 15.09 -12.11 -5.40
N GLN A 33 15.79 -11.77 -6.49
CA GLN A 33 16.91 -12.57 -7.02
C GLN A 33 18.12 -12.58 -6.09
N ASN A 34 18.40 -11.48 -5.42
CA ASN A 34 19.53 -11.38 -4.52
C ASN A 34 19.29 -12.08 -3.16
N GLY A 35 18.08 -12.55 -2.90
CA GLY A 35 17.74 -13.30 -1.67
C GLY A 35 18.04 -12.54 -0.37
N ALA A 36 18.10 -11.20 -0.44
CA ALA A 36 18.42 -10.37 0.71
C ALA A 36 17.25 -10.17 1.67
N ASP A 37 16.03 -10.36 1.16
CA ASP A 37 14.79 -10.16 1.88
C ASP A 37 14.01 -11.46 2.00
N GLU A 38 13.41 -11.69 3.15
CA GLU A 38 12.54 -12.84 3.41
C GLU A 38 11.25 -12.77 2.58
N PHE A 39 10.73 -11.56 2.37
CA PHE A 39 9.54 -11.29 1.61
C PHE A 39 9.56 -9.87 1.03
N VAL A 40 9.06 -9.71 -0.19
CA VAL A 40 9.02 -8.42 -0.89
C VAL A 40 7.59 -8.06 -1.24
N LEU A 41 7.13 -6.92 -0.76
CA LEU A 41 5.83 -6.33 -1.11
C LEU A 41 6.02 -5.10 -1.99
N VAL A 42 5.09 -4.90 -2.89
CA VAL A 42 4.97 -3.68 -3.69
C VAL A 42 3.77 -2.89 -3.17
N PHE A 43 3.93 -1.59 -3.00
CA PHE A 43 2.82 -0.69 -2.72
C PHE A 43 2.75 0.38 -3.81
N CYS A 44 1.67 0.40 -4.58
CA CYS A 44 1.53 1.30 -5.71
C CYS A 44 0.12 1.85 -5.90
N ASP A 45 0.07 2.98 -6.61
CA ASP A 45 -1.17 3.60 -7.06
C ASP A 45 -1.67 2.93 -8.34
N THR A 46 -2.98 2.89 -8.55
CA THR A 46 -3.58 2.44 -9.81
C THR A 46 -3.72 3.54 -10.85
N GLU A 47 -3.43 4.81 -10.50
CA GLU A 47 -3.51 5.92 -11.44
C GLU A 47 -2.56 5.72 -12.64
N LYS A 48 -2.99 6.21 -13.80
CA LYS A 48 -2.13 6.21 -15.00
C LYS A 48 -0.93 7.13 -14.81
N LYS A 49 0.26 6.61 -15.07
CA LYS A 49 1.53 7.34 -14.96
C LYS A 49 2.23 7.38 -16.31
N PRO A 50 3.08 8.38 -16.56
CA PRO A 50 3.80 8.50 -17.84
C PRO A 50 4.90 7.45 -18.03
N TYR A 51 5.17 6.64 -17.03
CA TYR A 51 6.18 5.58 -17.02
C TYR A 51 5.50 4.23 -16.69
N GLU A 52 6.01 3.45 -15.77
CA GLU A 52 5.46 2.13 -15.48
C GLU A 52 4.01 2.20 -14.96
N GLN A 53 3.08 1.59 -15.70
CA GLN A 53 1.66 1.53 -15.37
C GLN A 53 1.39 0.39 -14.37
N TYR A 54 0.32 0.50 -13.60
CA TYR A 54 -0.11 -0.52 -12.64
C TYR A 54 -0.29 -1.90 -13.30
N GLU A 55 -0.97 -1.96 -14.44
CA GLU A 55 -1.19 -3.20 -15.18
C GLU A 55 0.11 -3.81 -15.71
N ASP A 56 1.08 -2.99 -16.10
CA ASP A 56 2.40 -3.47 -16.50
C ASP A 56 3.17 -4.03 -15.31
N ILE A 57 3.05 -3.44 -14.13
CA ILE A 57 3.65 -3.94 -12.89
C ILE A 57 3.09 -5.33 -12.58
N LYS A 58 1.77 -5.49 -12.58
CA LYS A 58 1.09 -6.79 -12.36
C LYS A 58 1.59 -7.85 -13.35
N ARG A 59 1.53 -7.54 -14.64
CA ARG A 59 1.95 -8.47 -15.70
C ARG A 59 3.41 -8.90 -15.52
N LYS A 60 4.33 -7.96 -15.30
CA LYS A 60 5.77 -8.26 -15.15
C LYS A 60 6.08 -9.08 -13.90
N ILE A 61 5.35 -8.88 -12.79
CA ILE A 61 5.49 -9.69 -11.58
C ILE A 61 4.99 -11.12 -11.85
N ASN A 62 3.84 -11.28 -12.50
CA ASN A 62 3.32 -12.59 -12.88
C ASN A 62 4.30 -13.32 -13.82
N GLU A 63 4.80 -12.64 -14.86
CA GLU A 63 5.80 -13.20 -15.78
C GLU A 63 7.10 -13.60 -15.07
N PHE A 64 7.56 -12.80 -14.11
CA PHE A 64 8.78 -13.09 -13.34
C PHE A 64 8.67 -14.38 -12.54
N HIS A 65 7.53 -14.61 -11.88
CA HIS A 65 7.28 -15.82 -11.11
C HIS A 65 6.77 -16.99 -11.96
N GLY A 66 6.28 -16.74 -13.17
CA GLY A 66 5.62 -17.75 -14.00
C GLY A 66 4.26 -18.21 -13.44
N VAL A 67 3.63 -17.38 -12.60
CA VAL A 67 2.37 -17.64 -11.90
C VAL A 67 1.37 -16.54 -12.24
N ASP A 68 0.19 -16.89 -12.76
CA ASP A 68 -0.78 -15.95 -13.34
C ASP A 68 -1.32 -14.90 -12.33
N ASN A 69 -1.33 -15.20 -11.05
CA ASN A 69 -1.85 -14.35 -9.99
C ASN A 69 -0.80 -13.97 -8.92
N ALA A 70 0.48 -14.12 -9.22
CA ALA A 70 1.57 -13.77 -8.30
C ALA A 70 1.46 -12.31 -7.80
N ALA A 71 1.10 -11.40 -8.69
CA ALA A 71 0.92 -9.99 -8.37
C ALA A 71 -0.14 -9.74 -7.29
N ASP A 72 -1.22 -10.53 -7.27
CA ASP A 72 -2.30 -10.38 -6.29
C ASP A 72 -1.87 -10.77 -4.87
N GLU A 73 -0.79 -11.53 -4.74
CA GLU A 73 -0.22 -11.93 -3.46
C GLU A 73 0.78 -10.93 -2.90
N VAL A 74 1.41 -10.12 -3.76
CA VAL A 74 2.51 -9.23 -3.34
C VAL A 74 2.25 -7.75 -3.56
N ILE A 75 1.24 -7.36 -4.35
CA ILE A 75 0.92 -5.95 -4.57
C ILE A 75 -0.17 -5.48 -3.61
N MET A 76 0.16 -4.46 -2.84
CA MET A 76 -0.81 -3.61 -2.14
C MET A 76 -1.12 -2.40 -3.03
N PHE A 77 -2.37 -2.09 -3.22
CA PHE A 77 -2.77 -0.95 -4.04
C PHE A 77 -3.75 -0.02 -3.35
N GLY A 78 -3.75 1.24 -3.78
CA GLY A 78 -4.80 2.22 -3.52
C GLY A 78 -5.35 2.75 -4.85
N ASN A 79 -6.66 2.64 -5.07
CA ASN A 79 -7.34 3.19 -6.24
C ASN A 79 -8.18 4.41 -5.81
N PRO A 80 -7.97 5.58 -6.39
CA PRO A 80 -7.07 5.89 -7.51
C PRO A 80 -5.60 6.12 -7.10
N CYS A 81 -5.32 6.28 -5.83
CA CYS A 81 -3.96 6.49 -5.32
C CYS A 81 -3.85 6.14 -3.83
N THR A 82 -2.63 6.09 -3.31
CA THR A 82 -2.29 5.78 -1.91
C THR A 82 -3.07 6.62 -0.89
N MET A 83 -3.45 7.85 -1.25
CA MET A 83 -4.28 8.71 -0.38
C MET A 83 -5.65 8.08 -0.07
N GLN A 84 -6.15 7.13 -0.86
CA GLN A 84 -7.35 6.35 -0.54
C GLN A 84 -7.20 5.64 0.82
N ILE A 85 -6.04 5.07 1.09
CA ILE A 85 -5.77 4.38 2.36
C ILE A 85 -5.49 5.40 3.47
N ILE A 86 -4.68 6.40 3.20
CA ILE A 86 -4.31 7.43 4.18
C ILE A 86 -5.55 8.19 4.68
N SER A 87 -6.48 8.54 3.79
CA SER A 87 -7.71 9.24 4.17
C SER A 87 -8.60 8.43 5.11
N LYS A 88 -8.48 7.09 5.10
CA LYS A 88 -9.26 6.22 5.99
C LYS A 88 -8.93 6.37 7.47
N HIS A 89 -7.86 7.08 7.83
CA HIS A 89 -7.65 7.47 9.22
C HIS A 89 -8.77 8.38 9.75
N TRP A 90 -9.40 9.16 8.87
CA TRP A 90 -10.36 10.19 9.29
C TRP A 90 -11.77 10.04 8.72
N THR A 91 -11.94 9.43 7.55
CA THR A 91 -13.23 9.38 6.86
C THR A 91 -13.54 8.05 6.20
N ASP A 92 -14.84 7.73 6.10
CA ASP A 92 -15.35 6.62 5.30
C ASP A 92 -15.50 7.00 3.81
N GLU A 93 -15.37 8.28 3.44
CA GLU A 93 -15.51 8.71 2.06
C GLU A 93 -14.41 8.15 1.18
N ASN A 94 -14.78 7.67 -0.02
CA ASN A 94 -13.86 7.19 -1.02
C ASN A 94 -13.39 8.32 -1.94
N LEU A 95 -12.09 8.34 -2.22
CA LEU A 95 -11.53 9.28 -3.20
C LEU A 95 -12.06 8.97 -4.60
N LYS A 96 -12.39 10.02 -5.33
CA LYS A 96 -12.92 9.93 -6.71
C LYS A 96 -11.87 10.22 -7.78
N SER A 97 -10.71 10.73 -7.37
CA SER A 97 -9.67 11.19 -8.29
C SER A 97 -8.29 11.10 -7.64
N PRO A 98 -7.22 10.81 -8.40
CA PRO A 98 -5.84 10.91 -7.91
C PRO A 98 -5.34 12.36 -7.86
N ALA A 99 -6.07 13.29 -8.43
CA ALA A 99 -5.65 14.67 -8.57
C ALA A 99 -5.52 15.38 -7.22
N LYS A 100 -4.32 15.85 -6.91
CA LYS A 100 -4.01 16.53 -5.63
C LYS A 100 -4.95 17.71 -5.32
N PRO A 101 -5.30 18.59 -6.29
CA PRO A 101 -6.23 19.68 -6.01
C PRO A 101 -7.64 19.23 -5.63
N VAL A 102 -8.07 18.04 -6.11
CA VAL A 102 -9.39 17.47 -5.76
C VAL A 102 -9.38 16.96 -4.32
N ASN A 103 -8.27 16.40 -3.86
CA ASN A 103 -8.14 15.84 -2.52
C ASN A 103 -7.68 16.86 -1.47
N ALA A 104 -7.14 18.01 -1.88
CA ALA A 104 -6.62 19.03 -0.96
C ALA A 104 -7.65 19.53 0.08
N PRO A 105 -8.93 19.77 -0.26
CA PRO A 105 -9.94 20.17 0.72
C PRO A 105 -10.14 19.14 1.83
N LEU A 106 -10.20 17.86 1.47
CA LEU A 106 -10.33 16.76 2.43
C LEU A 106 -9.12 16.69 3.37
N ILE A 107 -7.92 16.78 2.82
CA ILE A 107 -6.69 16.76 3.61
C ILE A 107 -6.66 17.96 4.58
N LYS A 108 -7.00 19.16 4.09
CA LYS A 108 -7.07 20.36 4.95
C LYS A 108 -8.07 20.21 6.09
N GLU A 109 -9.22 19.64 5.83
CA GLU A 109 -10.27 19.44 6.82
C GLU A 109 -9.79 18.63 8.02
N TYR A 110 -9.05 17.55 7.78
CA TYR A 110 -8.63 16.62 8.85
C TYR A 110 -7.25 16.90 9.42
N THR A 111 -6.37 17.57 8.68
CA THR A 111 -4.98 17.76 9.10
C THR A 111 -4.56 19.22 9.16
N GLY A 112 -5.36 20.15 8.67
CA GLY A 112 -4.97 21.56 8.56
C GLY A 112 -3.96 21.87 7.47
N VAL A 113 -3.41 20.86 6.78
CA VAL A 113 -2.40 21.03 5.72
C VAL A 113 -3.01 21.73 4.52
N GLU A 114 -2.54 22.95 4.27
CA GLU A 114 -3.06 23.77 3.18
C GLU A 114 -2.38 23.49 1.83
N ASN A 115 -3.12 23.68 0.75
CA ASN A 115 -2.59 23.56 -0.61
C ASN A 115 -1.82 22.27 -0.87
N TYR A 116 -2.37 21.14 -0.40
CA TYR A 116 -1.75 19.83 -0.52
C TYR A 116 -1.40 19.50 -1.98
N LYS A 117 -0.12 19.21 -2.23
CA LYS A 117 0.43 18.87 -3.55
C LYS A 117 1.15 17.51 -3.56
N GLY A 118 1.11 16.78 -2.45
CA GLY A 118 1.76 15.47 -2.31
C GLY A 118 3.29 15.55 -2.22
N ARG A 119 3.84 16.67 -1.76
CA ARG A 119 5.28 16.79 -1.47
C ARG A 119 5.62 16.02 -0.20
N SER A 120 6.86 15.56 -0.10
CA SER A 120 7.31 14.74 1.04
C SER A 120 7.14 15.44 2.39
N ASP A 121 7.40 16.76 2.44
CA ASP A 121 7.18 17.59 3.64
C ASP A 121 5.70 17.61 4.06
N GLN A 122 4.79 17.78 3.09
CA GLN A 122 3.35 17.77 3.35
C GLN A 122 2.83 16.38 3.73
N ILE A 123 3.37 15.32 3.12
CA ILE A 123 3.00 13.94 3.52
C ILE A 123 3.43 13.68 4.96
N GLN A 124 4.63 14.11 5.33
CA GLN A 124 5.10 13.99 6.71
C GLN A 124 4.19 14.76 7.68
N GLU A 125 3.83 16.00 7.35
CA GLU A 125 2.91 16.81 8.16
C GLU A 125 1.53 16.12 8.30
N VAL A 126 0.98 15.57 7.22
CA VAL A 126 -0.27 14.77 7.26
C VAL A 126 -0.11 13.57 8.21
N MET A 127 1.01 12.85 8.15
CA MET A 127 1.24 11.67 8.97
C MET A 127 1.42 12.01 10.46
N GLU A 128 1.83 13.23 10.82
CA GLU A 128 1.89 13.70 12.21
C GLU A 128 0.50 13.75 12.88
N HIS A 129 -0.56 13.81 12.10
CA HIS A 129 -1.95 13.74 12.57
C HIS A 129 -2.50 12.31 12.74
N VAL A 130 -1.68 11.29 12.42
CA VAL A 130 -2.06 9.90 12.69
C VAL A 130 -1.86 9.59 14.16
N THR A 131 -2.95 9.24 14.83
CA THR A 131 -2.99 8.81 16.22
C THR A 131 -3.27 7.31 16.31
N GLU A 132 -3.10 6.72 17.49
CA GLU A 132 -3.47 5.32 17.73
C GLU A 132 -4.96 5.08 17.45
N GLU A 133 -5.83 6.01 17.84
CA GLU A 133 -7.29 5.89 17.67
C GLU A 133 -7.66 5.89 16.18
N ASN A 134 -7.20 6.89 15.42
CA ASN A 134 -7.55 6.97 14.00
C ASN A 134 -6.84 5.90 13.15
N TYR A 135 -5.71 5.34 13.62
CA TYR A 135 -5.11 4.16 13.01
C TYR A 135 -6.01 2.93 13.14
N VAL A 136 -6.60 2.69 14.32
CA VAL A 136 -7.57 1.61 14.52
C VAL A 136 -8.79 1.81 13.62
N ASP A 137 -9.28 3.03 13.51
CA ASP A 137 -10.37 3.40 12.60
C ASP A 137 -10.00 3.12 11.14
N MET A 138 -8.80 3.50 10.71
CA MET A 138 -8.28 3.18 9.37
C MET A 138 -8.31 1.68 9.12
N CYS A 139 -7.81 0.87 10.04
CA CYS A 139 -7.83 -0.59 9.92
C CYS A 139 -9.25 -1.14 9.74
N HIS A 140 -10.24 -0.60 10.44
CA HIS A 140 -11.65 -0.99 10.28
C HIS A 140 -12.23 -0.56 8.92
N ARG A 141 -11.90 0.65 8.47
CA ARG A 141 -12.44 1.21 7.22
C ARG A 141 -11.83 0.52 5.99
N VAL A 142 -10.52 0.26 5.97
CA VAL A 142 -9.88 -0.39 4.82
C VAL A 142 -10.32 -1.83 4.61
N ARG A 143 -10.73 -2.54 5.67
CA ARG A 143 -11.29 -3.89 5.56
C ARG A 143 -12.65 -3.95 4.89
N LYS A 144 -13.35 -2.83 4.79
CA LYS A 144 -14.67 -2.71 4.14
C LYS A 144 -14.55 -2.25 2.68
N LEU A 145 -13.35 -1.87 2.24
CA LEU A 145 -13.15 -1.43 0.86
C LEU A 145 -13.28 -2.62 -0.09
N GLU A 146 -13.81 -2.33 -1.26
CA GLU A 146 -13.73 -3.25 -2.40
C GLU A 146 -12.26 -3.56 -2.69
N SER A 147 -11.95 -4.82 -3.00
CA SER A 147 -10.61 -5.27 -3.35
C SER A 147 -10.40 -5.42 -4.87
N ASP A 148 -11.38 -5.04 -5.67
CA ASP A 148 -11.28 -4.99 -7.14
C ASP A 148 -10.56 -3.72 -7.56
N ASP A 149 -9.39 -3.87 -8.14
CA ASP A 149 -8.51 -2.77 -8.54
C ASP A 149 -9.05 -1.92 -9.71
N SER A 150 -10.09 -2.39 -10.40
CA SER A 150 -10.81 -1.63 -11.42
C SER A 150 -11.83 -0.63 -10.84
N VAL A 151 -12.19 -0.77 -9.56
CA VAL A 151 -13.20 0.05 -8.89
C VAL A 151 -12.57 1.28 -8.23
N THR A 152 -13.02 2.46 -8.60
CA THR A 152 -12.56 3.71 -7.96
C THR A 152 -12.96 3.74 -6.48
N GLY A 153 -12.02 4.03 -5.61
CA GLY A 153 -12.20 4.02 -4.17
C GLY A 153 -11.90 2.68 -3.50
N SER A 154 -11.39 1.72 -4.25
CA SER A 154 -11.01 0.40 -3.76
C SER A 154 -9.59 0.33 -3.19
N SER A 155 -9.29 -0.75 -2.49
CA SER A 155 -7.95 -1.13 -2.04
C SER A 155 -7.96 -2.55 -1.49
N ASN A 156 -6.92 -3.32 -1.75
CA ASN A 156 -6.71 -4.63 -1.12
C ASN A 156 -5.92 -4.54 0.21
N PHE A 157 -5.62 -3.35 0.71
CA PHE A 157 -4.81 -3.15 1.92
C PHE A 157 -5.40 -3.86 3.15
N GLY A 158 -6.73 -4.02 3.21
CA GLY A 158 -7.41 -4.77 4.27
C GLY A 158 -7.00 -6.25 4.34
N LYS A 159 -6.62 -6.89 3.22
CA LYS A 159 -6.04 -8.25 3.18
C LYS A 159 -4.72 -8.27 3.93
N PHE A 160 -3.83 -7.33 3.62
CA PHE A 160 -2.50 -7.26 4.23
C PHE A 160 -2.53 -6.88 5.71
N ILE A 161 -3.45 -6.00 6.13
CA ILE A 161 -3.65 -5.69 7.56
C ILE A 161 -3.97 -6.98 8.35
N LYS A 162 -4.79 -7.88 7.81
CA LYS A 162 -5.10 -9.16 8.47
C LYS A 162 -3.85 -10.04 8.60
N LEU A 163 -3.00 -10.07 7.58
CA LEU A 163 -1.74 -10.81 7.61
C LEU A 163 -0.78 -10.23 8.67
N PHE A 164 -0.61 -8.91 8.69
CA PHE A 164 0.25 -8.23 9.67
C PHE A 164 -0.23 -8.35 11.12
N GLU A 165 -1.53 -8.50 11.34
CA GLU A 165 -2.11 -8.71 12.67
C GLU A 165 -2.05 -10.18 13.13
N SER A 166 -1.73 -11.11 12.23
CA SER A 166 -1.57 -12.51 12.59
C SER A 166 -0.39 -12.69 13.55
N ASP A 167 -0.58 -13.45 14.61
CA ASP A 167 0.51 -13.83 15.52
C ASP A 167 1.48 -14.83 14.87
N ASP A 168 1.05 -15.49 13.80
CA ASP A 168 1.81 -16.43 13.01
C ASP A 168 2.29 -15.75 11.71
N SER A 169 3.58 -15.84 11.42
CA SER A 169 4.21 -15.37 10.18
C SER A 169 4.27 -16.44 9.08
N GLY A 170 3.69 -17.61 9.29
CA GLY A 170 3.65 -18.72 8.32
C GLY A 170 3.03 -18.35 6.98
N TRP A 171 2.21 -17.27 6.94
CA TRP A 171 1.68 -16.72 5.70
C TRP A 171 2.79 -16.26 4.71
N ILE A 172 3.98 -15.88 5.20
CA ILE A 172 5.13 -15.53 4.35
C ILE A 172 5.60 -16.77 3.59
N GLU A 173 5.77 -17.88 4.29
CA GLU A 173 6.17 -19.15 3.69
C GLU A 173 5.12 -19.68 2.72
N GLU A 174 3.83 -19.52 3.06
CA GLU A 174 2.71 -19.92 2.20
C GLU A 174 2.71 -19.12 0.89
N ILE A 175 2.84 -17.79 0.95
CA ILE A 175 2.89 -16.95 -0.25
C ILE A 175 4.15 -17.26 -1.06
N ASN A 176 5.33 -17.34 -0.43
CA ASN A 176 6.56 -17.69 -1.12
C ASN A 176 6.44 -19.04 -1.84
N GLY A 177 5.85 -20.04 -1.19
CA GLY A 177 5.60 -21.35 -1.82
C GLY A 177 4.66 -21.26 -3.03
N THR A 178 3.70 -20.33 -3.03
CA THR A 178 2.82 -20.08 -4.19
C THR A 178 3.59 -19.40 -5.34
N LEU A 179 4.54 -18.54 -5.02
CA LEU A 179 5.33 -17.79 -6.00
C LEU A 179 6.45 -18.63 -6.68
N GLU A 180 6.84 -19.75 -6.08
CA GLU A 180 7.89 -20.64 -6.58
C GLU A 180 7.36 -21.81 -7.44
N MET A 181 6.03 -21.93 -7.59
CA MET A 181 5.40 -23.00 -8.38
C MET A 181 5.44 -22.72 -9.87
#